data_7b9f246e51bcf43c605f955124db1a1d
#
_entry.id   7b9f246e51bcf43c605f955124db1a1d
#
_cell.length_a   1.000
_cell.length_b   1.000
_cell.length_c   1.000
_cell.angle_alpha   90.00
_cell.angle_beta   90.00
_cell.angle_gamma   90.00
#
_symmetry.space_group_name_H-M   'P 1'
#
loop_
_entity.id
_entity.type
_entity.pdbx_description
1 polymer ?
#
loop_
_entity_poly.entity_id
_entity_poly.type
_entity_poly.pdbx_seq_one_letter_code
_entity_poly.pdbx_strand_id
1 'polypeptide(L)'
;MTGGLQDEDADARALERALASKAAAREWFEPQFLQRYPLRIVQGAVRLFLDRHGPLVRVERDGELWRAYYERGDEPVIARFGAGSLIAGLGIGPAAEAADADVPYREWPRSVVRRRLAVPAVVSCLAPPAYAAAVWTEGTVLGWAVVAATGAVFCAFIWAAAPWYVVSCRLRVPLVGGSVLAALVSAERLRGLPTGGVPWWSLFVLGVLLALAVLRRGDVRRTAARSRPLELALPLGPGRYAVAQGGPPALNQHAGDPAQSAALDIVALGPLGSRCSPPAVYPGRLERYVVFDRPVLAPCAGRVVEAAADVPDLEPPLRTPDRPPGNYVAIDTDGTIVVLAHLRHGTVLVSEGDSVVVGQPLGRIGNSGNSSEPHLHIHAERDGVGVPLLFPETRQRPLRRNDTFGVSR
;
A
#
# COMPACT_ATOMS: atom_id res chain seq x y z
N MET A 1 -36.69 25.16 20.21
CA MET A 1 -35.62 24.45 20.92
C MET A 1 -35.90 22.94 21.15
N THR A 2 -36.98 22.40 20.58
CA THR A 2 -37.35 20.97 20.77
C THR A 2 -36.92 20.05 19.62
N GLY A 3 -36.41 20.57 18.51
CA GLY A 3 -35.95 19.76 17.36
C GLY A 3 -34.56 19.12 17.51
N GLY A 4 -33.70 19.71 18.35
CA GLY A 4 -32.32 19.18 18.51
C GLY A 4 -32.22 17.91 19.36
N LEU A 5 -33.05 17.80 20.39
CA LEU A 5 -33.04 16.64 21.31
C LEU A 5 -33.60 15.34 20.68
N GLN A 6 -34.59 15.47 19.77
CA GLN A 6 -35.17 14.28 19.10
C GLN A 6 -34.24 13.67 18.05
N ASP A 7 -33.42 14.48 17.40
CA ASP A 7 -32.40 13.98 16.46
C ASP A 7 -31.23 13.30 17.17
N GLU A 8 -30.78 13.83 18.31
CA GLU A 8 -29.66 13.30 19.07
C GLU A 8 -29.93 11.90 19.64
N ASP A 9 -31.16 11.64 20.13
CA ASP A 9 -31.60 10.33 20.58
C ASP A 9 -31.72 9.32 19.44
N ALA A 10 -32.10 9.76 18.24
CA ALA A 10 -32.15 8.92 17.06
C ALA A 10 -30.74 8.54 16.56
N ASP A 11 -29.83 9.50 16.59
CA ASP A 11 -28.40 9.32 16.22
C ASP A 11 -27.69 8.38 17.20
N ALA A 12 -27.92 8.54 18.52
CA ALA A 12 -27.40 7.64 19.54
C ALA A 12 -27.82 6.18 19.28
N ARG A 13 -29.13 5.96 19.04
CA ARG A 13 -29.67 4.62 18.74
C ARG A 13 -29.13 4.05 17.41
N ALA A 14 -28.91 4.88 16.41
CA ALA A 14 -28.31 4.45 15.14
C ALA A 14 -26.88 4.00 15.35
N LEU A 15 -26.11 4.75 16.14
CA LEU A 15 -24.72 4.44 16.46
C LEU A 15 -24.59 3.19 17.32
N GLU A 16 -25.45 3.02 18.35
CA GLU A 16 -25.51 1.81 19.18
C GLU A 16 -25.77 0.56 18.34
N ARG A 17 -26.76 0.61 17.43
CA ARG A 17 -27.03 -0.53 16.53
C ARG A 17 -25.81 -0.90 15.68
N ALA A 18 -25.12 0.11 15.14
CA ALA A 18 -23.97 -0.13 14.28
C ALA A 18 -22.77 -0.69 15.05
N LEU A 19 -22.50 -0.20 16.27
CA LEU A 19 -21.37 -0.58 17.09
C LEU A 19 -21.59 -1.87 17.90
N ALA A 20 -22.83 -2.24 18.19
CA ALA A 20 -23.16 -3.46 18.91
C ALA A 20 -23.18 -4.71 18.01
N SER A 21 -23.29 -4.55 16.70
CA SER A 21 -23.54 -5.67 15.77
C SER A 21 -22.29 -6.05 14.96
N LYS A 22 -21.83 -7.30 15.09
CA LYS A 22 -20.84 -7.91 14.20
C LYS A 22 -21.31 -8.03 12.74
N ALA A 23 -22.61 -7.89 12.50
CA ALA A 23 -23.27 -8.01 11.21
C ALA A 23 -24.08 -6.74 10.87
N ALA A 24 -23.42 -5.57 10.97
CA ALA A 24 -24.04 -4.30 10.63
C ALA A 24 -24.71 -4.35 9.25
N ALA A 25 -25.94 -3.86 9.14
CA ALA A 25 -26.73 -3.91 7.93
C ALA A 25 -26.46 -2.68 7.03
N ARG A 26 -26.54 -2.88 5.72
CA ARG A 26 -26.25 -1.84 4.73
C ARG A 26 -27.15 -0.62 4.87
N GLU A 27 -28.38 -0.82 5.23
CA GLU A 27 -29.44 0.21 5.40
C GLU A 27 -29.18 1.18 6.56
N TRP A 28 -28.18 0.92 7.42
CA TRP A 28 -27.82 1.82 8.53
C TRP A 28 -26.84 2.92 8.11
N PHE A 29 -26.33 2.84 6.90
CA PHE A 29 -25.29 3.72 6.38
C PHE A 29 -25.73 4.43 5.11
N GLU A 30 -25.26 5.64 4.92
CA GLU A 30 -25.45 6.35 3.65
C GLU A 30 -24.77 5.61 2.49
N PRO A 31 -25.38 5.58 1.30
CA PRO A 31 -24.78 4.95 0.12
C PRO A 31 -23.39 5.49 -0.21
N GLN A 32 -23.18 6.79 -0.10
CA GLN A 32 -21.88 7.44 -0.36
C GLN A 32 -20.80 7.00 0.65
N PHE A 33 -21.18 6.84 1.93
CA PHE A 33 -20.27 6.29 2.94
C PHE A 33 -19.84 4.86 2.59
N LEU A 34 -20.78 4.00 2.17
CA LEU A 34 -20.47 2.61 1.80
C LEU A 34 -19.74 2.47 0.47
N GLN A 35 -19.83 3.44 -0.42
CA GLN A 35 -18.94 3.51 -1.60
C GLN A 35 -17.48 3.73 -1.18
N ARG A 36 -17.26 4.56 -0.17
CA ARG A 36 -15.92 4.88 0.37
C ARG A 36 -15.39 3.78 1.30
N TYR A 37 -16.26 3.25 2.16
CA TYR A 37 -15.94 2.20 3.14
C TYR A 37 -16.88 1.00 2.95
N PRO A 38 -16.54 0.03 2.11
CA PRO A 38 -17.36 -1.16 1.90
C PRO A 38 -17.82 -1.79 3.20
N LEU A 39 -19.08 -2.22 3.27
CA LEU A 39 -19.73 -2.72 4.50
C LEU A 39 -18.89 -3.74 5.27
N ARG A 40 -18.20 -4.64 4.56
CA ARG A 40 -17.28 -5.63 5.17
C ARG A 40 -16.11 -4.98 5.95
N ILE A 41 -15.63 -3.80 5.53
CA ILE A 41 -14.57 -3.07 6.23
C ILE A 41 -15.12 -2.49 7.53
N VAL A 42 -16.31 -1.88 7.47
CA VAL A 42 -17.03 -1.37 8.64
C VAL A 42 -17.31 -2.48 9.63
N GLN A 43 -17.85 -3.61 9.16
CA GLN A 43 -18.11 -4.81 9.98
C GLN A 43 -16.81 -5.37 10.59
N GLY A 44 -15.71 -5.37 9.84
CA GLY A 44 -14.39 -5.79 10.31
C GLY A 44 -13.85 -4.92 11.44
N ALA A 45 -13.98 -3.60 11.31
CA ALA A 45 -13.58 -2.65 12.33
C ALA A 45 -14.41 -2.82 13.61
N VAL A 46 -15.73 -2.84 13.50
CA VAL A 46 -16.63 -3.05 14.64
C VAL A 46 -16.34 -4.39 15.34
N ARG A 47 -16.15 -5.46 14.58
CA ARG A 47 -15.80 -6.78 15.13
C ARG A 47 -14.50 -6.73 15.94
N LEU A 48 -13.49 -6.03 15.45
CA LEU A 48 -12.21 -5.87 16.15
C LEU A 48 -12.39 -5.21 17.52
N PHE A 49 -13.23 -4.17 17.60
CA PHE A 49 -13.54 -3.48 18.87
C PHE A 49 -14.35 -4.37 19.81
N LEU A 50 -15.36 -5.07 19.33
CA LEU A 50 -16.15 -6.01 20.13
C LEU A 50 -15.31 -7.19 20.64
N ASP A 51 -14.38 -7.70 19.85
CA ASP A 51 -13.48 -8.78 20.28
C ASP A 51 -12.46 -8.28 21.34
N ARG A 52 -12.01 -7.02 21.23
CA ARG A 52 -11.05 -6.40 22.15
C ARG A 52 -11.68 -5.97 23.47
N HIS A 53 -12.81 -5.28 23.41
CA HIS A 53 -13.44 -4.59 24.55
C HIS A 53 -14.69 -5.29 25.08
N GLY A 54 -15.18 -6.35 24.41
CA GLY A 54 -16.44 -7.02 24.76
C GLY A 54 -17.66 -6.34 24.17
N PRO A 55 -18.87 -6.77 24.56
CA PRO A 55 -20.13 -6.18 24.12
C PRO A 55 -20.21 -4.68 24.42
N LEU A 56 -20.86 -3.95 23.51
CA LEU A 56 -21.21 -2.56 23.74
C LEU A 56 -22.24 -2.46 24.84
N VAL A 57 -22.05 -1.56 25.80
CA VAL A 57 -22.96 -1.28 26.92
C VAL A 57 -23.86 -0.10 26.59
N ARG A 58 -23.30 1.00 26.12
CA ARG A 58 -24.02 2.22 25.75
C ARG A 58 -23.14 3.14 24.91
N VAL A 59 -23.79 4.14 24.28
CA VAL A 59 -23.14 5.26 23.63
C VAL A 59 -23.68 6.55 24.23
N GLU A 60 -22.82 7.50 24.54
CA GLU A 60 -23.19 8.79 25.09
C GLU A 60 -22.52 9.92 24.30
N ARG A 61 -23.16 11.08 24.26
CA ARG A 61 -22.57 12.30 23.70
C ARG A 61 -21.55 12.87 24.69
N ASP A 62 -20.35 13.15 24.19
CA ASP A 62 -19.24 13.73 24.96
C ASP A 62 -18.69 14.94 24.18
N GLY A 63 -19.29 16.14 24.42
CA GLY A 63 -19.00 17.34 23.65
C GLY A 63 -19.42 17.22 22.19
N GLU A 64 -18.47 17.38 21.26
CA GLU A 64 -18.70 17.20 19.82
C GLU A 64 -18.54 15.76 19.38
N LEU A 65 -17.99 14.90 20.24
CA LEU A 65 -17.78 13.50 19.99
C LEU A 65 -18.88 12.63 20.60
N TRP A 66 -18.83 11.35 20.28
CA TRP A 66 -19.54 10.30 20.96
C TRP A 66 -18.54 9.45 21.74
N ARG A 67 -18.96 8.82 22.83
CA ARG A 67 -18.18 7.84 23.58
C ARG A 67 -18.94 6.53 23.66
N ALA A 68 -18.30 5.47 23.14
CA ALA A 68 -18.83 4.13 23.19
C ALA A 68 -18.23 3.40 24.40
N TYR A 69 -19.09 2.96 25.31
CA TYR A 69 -18.72 2.20 26.51
C TYR A 69 -18.95 0.73 26.25
N TYR A 70 -17.91 -0.06 26.42
CA TYR A 70 -17.90 -1.51 26.31
C TYR A 70 -17.70 -2.14 27.68
N GLU A 71 -17.92 -3.45 27.82
CA GLU A 71 -17.70 -4.15 29.10
C GLU A 71 -16.28 -4.02 29.66
N ARG A 72 -15.29 -3.85 28.80
CA ARG A 72 -13.86 -3.81 29.16
C ARG A 72 -13.17 -2.54 28.70
N GLY A 73 -13.84 -1.40 28.73
CA GLY A 73 -13.27 -0.10 28.40
C GLY A 73 -14.23 0.77 27.61
N ASP A 74 -13.77 1.95 27.29
CA ASP A 74 -14.51 2.91 26.48
C ASP A 74 -13.62 3.42 25.34
N GLU A 75 -14.26 3.88 24.26
CA GLU A 75 -13.57 4.43 23.10
C GLU A 75 -14.30 5.67 22.58
N PRO A 76 -13.57 6.72 22.23
CA PRO A 76 -14.17 7.88 21.56
C PRO A 76 -14.61 7.50 20.13
N VAL A 77 -15.75 8.06 19.72
CA VAL A 77 -16.35 7.80 18.41
C VAL A 77 -16.70 9.10 17.74
N ILE A 78 -16.22 9.29 16.52
CA ILE A 78 -16.78 10.33 15.63
C ILE A 78 -17.84 9.66 14.77
N ALA A 79 -19.05 10.22 14.79
CA ALA A 79 -20.10 9.83 13.88
C ALA A 79 -20.70 11.09 13.23
N ARG A 80 -20.90 10.99 11.92
CA ARG A 80 -21.69 11.98 11.16
C ARG A 80 -22.95 11.30 10.68
N PHE A 81 -24.06 12.01 10.76
CA PHE A 81 -25.35 11.49 10.37
C PHE A 81 -25.94 12.33 9.24
N GLY A 82 -26.57 11.65 8.30
CA GLY A 82 -27.36 12.22 7.24
C GLY A 82 -28.86 12.16 7.55
N ALA A 83 -29.67 12.29 6.53
CA ALA A 83 -31.11 12.27 6.68
C ALA A 83 -31.61 10.95 7.30
N GLY A 84 -32.51 11.04 8.31
CA GLY A 84 -33.05 9.88 9.01
C GLY A 84 -32.04 9.11 9.85
N SER A 85 -31.04 9.79 10.40
CA SER A 85 -29.98 9.22 11.26
C SER A 85 -29.20 8.06 10.59
N LEU A 86 -29.04 8.13 9.26
CA LEU A 86 -28.14 7.23 8.55
C LEU A 86 -26.68 7.67 8.83
N ILE A 87 -25.80 6.70 9.07
CA ILE A 87 -24.40 6.97 9.34
C ILE A 87 -23.69 7.37 8.03
N ALA A 88 -23.29 8.64 7.96
CA ALA A 88 -22.56 9.25 6.86
C ALA A 88 -21.05 9.28 7.09
N GLY A 89 -20.60 9.03 8.33
CA GLY A 89 -19.20 8.92 8.72
C GLY A 89 -19.05 8.20 10.03
N LEU A 90 -18.01 7.37 10.19
CA LEU A 90 -17.75 6.61 11.41
C LEU A 90 -16.24 6.45 11.62
N GLY A 91 -15.75 6.91 12.77
CA GLY A 91 -14.38 6.65 13.27
C GLY A 91 -14.45 6.23 14.73
N ILE A 92 -13.66 5.23 15.12
CA ILE A 92 -13.63 4.68 16.48
C ILE A 92 -12.19 4.65 16.99
N GLY A 93 -12.01 4.95 18.28
CA GLY A 93 -10.75 4.85 18.99
C GLY A 93 -10.01 6.19 19.17
N PRO A 94 -8.77 6.19 19.71
CA PRO A 94 -8.01 7.40 20.06
C PRO A 94 -7.85 8.42 18.93
N ALA A 95 -8.12 8.00 17.74
CA ALA A 95 -8.16 8.83 16.56
C ALA A 95 -9.40 9.72 16.47
N ALA A 96 -10.45 9.39 17.20
CA ALA A 96 -11.63 10.24 17.28
C ALA A 96 -11.35 11.49 18.13
N GLU A 97 -10.61 11.37 19.24
CA GLU A 97 -10.21 12.53 20.08
C GLU A 97 -9.30 13.52 19.35
N ALA A 98 -8.44 13.01 18.43
CA ALA A 98 -7.55 13.86 17.64
C ALA A 98 -8.25 14.61 16.50
N ALA A 99 -9.47 14.25 16.15
CA ALA A 99 -10.22 14.89 15.09
C ALA A 99 -10.98 16.16 15.56
N ASP A 100 -11.07 16.36 16.87
CA ASP A 100 -11.67 17.55 17.49
C ASP A 100 -10.70 18.74 17.61
N ALA A 101 -9.41 18.50 17.46
CA ALA A 101 -8.47 19.57 17.18
C ALA A 101 -8.53 19.85 15.67
N ASP A 102 -8.53 21.10 15.25
CA ASP A 102 -8.47 21.61 13.87
C ASP A 102 -7.34 21.00 12.99
N VAL A 103 -6.95 19.75 13.27
CA VAL A 103 -5.85 19.02 12.63
C VAL A 103 -6.41 17.78 11.95
N PRO A 104 -6.72 17.86 10.64
CA PRO A 104 -7.29 16.75 9.88
C PRO A 104 -6.29 15.62 9.58
N TYR A 105 -5.23 15.47 10.38
CA TYR A 105 -4.17 14.52 10.06
C TYR A 105 -3.80 13.61 11.25
N ARG A 106 -3.44 12.35 10.89
CA ARG A 106 -2.86 11.38 11.83
C ARG A 106 -1.36 11.30 11.65
N GLU A 107 -0.65 11.26 12.76
CA GLU A 107 0.76 10.92 12.79
C GLU A 107 0.94 9.39 12.85
N TRP A 108 1.63 8.82 11.87
CA TRP A 108 2.20 7.49 12.06
C TRP A 108 3.46 7.61 12.92
N PRO A 109 3.59 6.85 14.03
CA PRO A 109 4.81 6.94 14.82
C PRO A 109 6.03 6.73 13.93
N ARG A 110 6.89 7.74 13.82
CA ARG A 110 8.11 7.69 12.96
C ARG A 110 8.94 6.45 13.22
N SER A 111 8.97 5.98 14.47
CA SER A 111 9.66 4.75 14.85
C SER A 111 9.08 3.51 14.18
N VAL A 112 7.74 3.42 14.03
CA VAL A 112 7.08 2.29 13.38
C VAL A 112 7.37 2.28 11.89
N VAL A 113 7.22 3.43 11.21
CA VAL A 113 7.49 3.52 9.77
C VAL A 113 8.98 3.29 9.48
N ARG A 114 9.87 3.91 10.26
CA ARG A 114 11.32 3.67 10.12
C ARG A 114 11.66 2.19 10.29
N ARG A 115 11.10 1.49 11.29
CA ARG A 115 11.33 0.05 11.48
C ARG A 115 10.80 -0.77 10.30
N ARG A 116 9.61 -0.46 9.79
CA ARG A 116 9.01 -1.15 8.63
C ARG A 116 9.83 -1.01 7.35
N LEU A 117 10.57 0.07 7.20
CA LEU A 117 11.45 0.30 6.05
C LEU A 117 12.91 -0.08 6.33
N ALA A 118 13.45 0.27 7.52
CA ALA A 118 14.84 0.06 7.86
C ALA A 118 15.18 -1.43 8.02
N VAL A 119 14.35 -2.19 8.75
CA VAL A 119 14.64 -3.62 8.99
C VAL A 119 14.71 -4.41 7.68
N PRO A 120 13.69 -4.35 6.78
CA PRO A 120 13.82 -5.01 5.48
C PRO A 120 14.98 -4.51 4.64
N ALA A 121 15.29 -3.19 4.68
CA ALA A 121 16.40 -2.63 3.94
C ALA A 121 17.76 -3.17 4.43
N VAL A 122 17.97 -3.19 5.75
CA VAL A 122 19.20 -3.75 6.36
C VAL A 122 19.32 -5.25 6.07
N VAL A 123 18.24 -6.00 6.29
CA VAL A 123 18.22 -7.46 5.99
C VAL A 123 18.54 -7.70 4.52
N SER A 124 18.01 -6.89 3.61
CA SER A 124 18.27 -7.04 2.18
C SER A 124 19.73 -6.78 1.79
N CYS A 125 20.43 -5.95 2.56
CA CYS A 125 21.85 -5.68 2.32
C CYS A 125 22.77 -6.73 2.95
N LEU A 126 22.42 -7.24 4.13
CA LEU A 126 23.32 -8.12 4.91
C LEU A 126 23.07 -9.61 4.69
N ALA A 127 21.82 -10.03 4.48
CA ALA A 127 21.51 -11.43 4.41
C ALA A 127 22.04 -12.14 3.14
N PRO A 128 22.05 -11.57 1.93
CA PRO A 128 22.64 -12.23 0.77
C PRO A 128 24.14 -12.51 0.92
N PRO A 129 25.02 -11.58 1.32
CA PRO A 129 26.43 -11.89 1.55
C PRO A 129 26.64 -12.83 2.74
N ALA A 130 25.83 -12.76 3.80
CA ALA A 130 25.88 -13.72 4.90
C ALA A 130 25.55 -15.16 4.44
N TYR A 131 24.55 -15.30 3.55
CA TYR A 131 24.24 -16.55 2.90
C TYR A 131 25.43 -17.07 2.08
N ALA A 132 26.07 -16.23 1.26
CA ALA A 132 27.23 -16.64 0.50
C ALA A 132 28.35 -17.14 1.41
N ALA A 133 28.63 -16.43 2.50
CA ALA A 133 29.62 -16.86 3.51
C ALA A 133 29.26 -18.21 4.15
N ALA A 134 27.99 -18.41 4.51
CA ALA A 134 27.51 -19.67 5.11
C ALA A 134 27.75 -20.86 4.16
N VAL A 135 27.44 -20.73 2.87
CA VAL A 135 27.70 -21.78 1.88
C VAL A 135 29.19 -22.12 1.76
N TRP A 136 30.06 -21.09 1.85
CA TRP A 136 31.52 -21.29 1.79
C TRP A 136 32.10 -21.96 3.04
N THR A 137 31.45 -21.87 4.19
CA THR A 137 31.91 -22.47 5.45
C THR A 137 31.36 -23.88 5.72
N GLU A 138 30.39 -24.35 4.90
CA GLU A 138 29.87 -25.70 5.06
C GLU A 138 30.91 -26.79 4.90
N GLY A 139 30.86 -27.75 5.84
CA GLY A 139 31.86 -28.85 5.92
C GLY A 139 31.40 -30.15 5.30
N THR A 140 30.18 -30.27 4.78
CA THR A 140 29.63 -31.49 4.19
C THR A 140 28.86 -31.20 2.90
N VAL A 141 28.79 -32.18 2.00
CA VAL A 141 28.03 -32.05 0.74
C VAL A 141 26.55 -31.80 0.99
N LEU A 142 25.95 -32.55 1.93
CA LEU A 142 24.51 -32.39 2.24
C LEU A 142 24.23 -31.07 2.95
N GLY A 143 25.08 -30.63 3.87
CA GLY A 143 24.98 -29.29 4.52
C GLY A 143 25.05 -28.19 3.48
N TRP A 144 26.03 -28.24 2.58
CA TRP A 144 26.16 -27.31 1.48
C TRP A 144 24.88 -27.25 0.62
N ALA A 145 24.33 -28.39 0.21
CA ALA A 145 23.16 -28.45 -0.66
C ALA A 145 21.92 -27.81 0.00
N VAL A 146 21.70 -28.07 1.29
CA VAL A 146 20.54 -27.50 2.03
C VAL A 146 20.72 -26.01 2.24
N VAL A 147 21.90 -25.54 2.64
CA VAL A 147 22.18 -24.12 2.83
C VAL A 147 22.08 -23.39 1.49
N ALA A 148 22.61 -23.95 0.41
CA ALA A 148 22.51 -23.39 -0.93
C ALA A 148 21.06 -23.27 -1.40
N ALA A 149 20.24 -24.32 -1.23
CA ALA A 149 18.83 -24.33 -1.63
C ALA A 149 18.01 -23.31 -0.80
N THR A 150 18.18 -23.33 0.52
CA THR A 150 17.47 -22.42 1.43
C THR A 150 17.81 -20.96 1.13
N GLY A 151 19.08 -20.66 0.97
CA GLY A 151 19.54 -19.32 0.67
C GLY A 151 19.14 -18.85 -0.72
N ALA A 152 19.09 -19.73 -1.72
CA ALA A 152 18.59 -19.38 -3.06
C ALA A 152 17.10 -18.97 -3.02
N VAL A 153 16.27 -19.72 -2.28
CA VAL A 153 14.85 -19.35 -2.06
C VAL A 153 14.74 -18.01 -1.34
N PHE A 154 15.55 -17.79 -0.32
CA PHE A 154 15.57 -16.53 0.43
C PHE A 154 16.09 -15.36 -0.42
N CYS A 155 17.12 -15.54 -1.22
CA CYS A 155 17.61 -14.56 -2.19
C CYS A 155 16.54 -14.19 -3.22
N ALA A 156 15.79 -15.18 -3.74
CA ALA A 156 14.66 -14.93 -4.63
C ALA A 156 13.54 -14.13 -3.95
N PHE A 157 13.26 -14.39 -2.68
CA PHE A 157 12.32 -13.60 -1.88
C PHE A 157 12.80 -12.16 -1.69
N ILE A 158 14.06 -11.96 -1.28
CA ILE A 158 14.67 -10.62 -1.12
C ILE A 158 14.67 -9.88 -2.46
N TRP A 159 14.99 -10.55 -3.54
CA TRP A 159 14.95 -9.97 -4.87
C TRP A 159 13.55 -9.38 -5.19
N ALA A 160 12.49 -10.11 -4.87
CA ALA A 160 11.12 -9.72 -5.21
C ALA A 160 10.50 -8.73 -4.20
N ALA A 161 10.75 -8.92 -2.89
CA ALA A 161 9.99 -8.27 -1.82
C ALA A 161 10.69 -7.10 -1.14
N ALA A 162 12.03 -7.06 -1.16
CA ALA A 162 12.79 -6.03 -0.46
C ALA A 162 12.55 -4.63 -1.02
N PRO A 163 12.56 -3.58 -0.17
CA PRO A 163 12.33 -2.21 -0.61
C PRO A 163 13.62 -1.59 -1.21
N TRP A 164 14.08 -2.09 -2.34
CA TRP A 164 15.32 -1.64 -2.99
C TRP A 164 15.32 -0.15 -3.32
N TYR A 165 14.16 0.42 -3.62
CA TYR A 165 14.00 1.85 -3.87
C TYR A 165 14.31 2.73 -2.64
N VAL A 166 14.32 2.15 -1.43
CA VAL A 166 14.70 2.86 -0.19
C VAL A 166 16.21 3.02 -0.10
N VAL A 167 16.95 1.95 -0.32
CA VAL A 167 18.43 1.94 -0.23
C VAL A 167 19.02 2.40 -1.54
N SER A 168 18.97 1.52 -2.53
CA SER A 168 19.33 1.76 -3.92
C SER A 168 18.97 0.56 -4.78
N CYS A 169 18.20 0.77 -5.85
CA CYS A 169 17.92 -0.29 -6.81
C CYS A 169 19.18 -0.82 -7.52
N ARG A 170 20.28 -0.06 -7.52
CA ARG A 170 21.57 -0.47 -8.09
C ARG A 170 22.26 -1.57 -7.30
N LEU A 171 22.01 -1.65 -5.99
CA LEU A 171 22.60 -2.64 -5.10
C LEU A 171 21.97 -4.03 -5.24
N ARG A 172 20.78 -4.13 -5.84
CA ARG A 172 20.04 -5.38 -5.99
C ARG A 172 20.82 -6.46 -6.73
N VAL A 173 21.41 -6.11 -7.87
CA VAL A 173 22.18 -7.06 -8.69
C VAL A 173 23.50 -7.49 -7.99
N PRO A 174 24.39 -6.59 -7.55
CA PRO A 174 25.62 -7.01 -6.94
C PRO A 174 25.43 -7.75 -5.62
N LEU A 175 24.48 -7.36 -4.78
CA LEU A 175 24.27 -8.04 -3.49
C LEU A 175 23.62 -9.42 -3.67
N VAL A 176 22.51 -9.50 -4.38
CA VAL A 176 21.80 -10.77 -4.52
C VAL A 176 22.45 -11.65 -5.59
N GLY A 177 22.71 -11.11 -6.77
CA GLY A 177 23.35 -11.86 -7.87
C GLY A 177 24.78 -12.26 -7.57
N GLY A 178 25.56 -11.35 -6.97
CA GLY A 178 26.93 -11.67 -6.52
C GLY A 178 26.97 -12.75 -5.46
N SER A 179 26.03 -12.75 -4.50
CA SER A 179 25.94 -13.78 -3.47
C SER A 179 25.54 -15.14 -4.04
N VAL A 180 24.59 -15.16 -4.98
CA VAL A 180 24.24 -16.41 -5.68
C VAL A 180 25.42 -16.93 -6.51
N LEU A 181 26.12 -16.06 -7.22
CA LEU A 181 27.32 -16.44 -7.97
C LEU A 181 28.41 -17.01 -7.05
N ALA A 182 28.69 -16.36 -5.92
CA ALA A 182 29.64 -16.84 -4.93
C ALA A 182 29.27 -18.24 -4.38
N ALA A 183 27.96 -18.46 -4.14
CA ALA A 183 27.45 -19.77 -3.74
C ALA A 183 27.65 -20.83 -4.83
N LEU A 184 27.42 -20.50 -6.10
CA LEU A 184 27.63 -21.39 -7.22
C LEU A 184 29.12 -21.75 -7.39
N VAL A 185 30.02 -20.77 -7.29
CA VAL A 185 31.46 -20.99 -7.35
C VAL A 185 31.94 -21.92 -6.20
N SER A 186 31.33 -21.80 -5.01
CA SER A 186 31.67 -22.68 -3.87
C SER A 186 31.40 -24.17 -4.13
N ALA A 187 30.63 -24.52 -5.18
CA ALA A 187 30.39 -25.91 -5.56
C ALA A 187 31.69 -26.69 -5.99
N GLU A 188 32.73 -25.97 -6.38
CA GLU A 188 34.04 -26.60 -6.65
C GLU A 188 34.62 -27.35 -5.43
N ARG A 189 34.26 -26.93 -4.22
CA ARG A 189 34.67 -27.53 -2.95
C ARG A 189 34.03 -28.90 -2.71
N LEU A 190 32.89 -29.20 -3.36
CA LEU A 190 32.12 -30.43 -3.14
C LEU A 190 32.96 -31.70 -3.39
N ARG A 191 33.94 -31.63 -4.29
CA ARG A 191 34.82 -32.77 -4.60
C ARG A 191 35.68 -33.24 -3.41
N GLY A 192 35.94 -32.33 -2.45
CA GLY A 192 36.76 -32.59 -1.26
C GLY A 192 35.96 -32.73 0.03
N LEU A 193 34.64 -32.60 0.01
CA LEU A 193 33.82 -32.66 1.20
C LEU A 193 33.26 -34.07 1.46
N PRO A 194 33.16 -34.50 2.73
CA PRO A 194 32.45 -35.73 3.10
C PRO A 194 30.94 -35.57 2.86
N THR A 195 30.24 -36.67 2.63
CA THR A 195 28.78 -36.63 2.38
C THR A 195 28.00 -35.99 3.54
N GLY A 196 28.35 -36.39 4.77
CA GLY A 196 27.76 -35.82 6.01
C GLY A 196 26.29 -36.07 6.19
N GLY A 197 25.78 -35.63 7.33
CA GLY A 197 24.35 -35.58 7.65
C GLY A 197 23.78 -34.17 7.54
N VAL A 198 22.45 -34.05 7.39
CA VAL A 198 21.72 -32.77 7.42
C VAL A 198 20.94 -32.69 8.72
N PRO A 199 21.08 -31.60 9.50
CA PRO A 199 20.21 -31.36 10.63
C PRO A 199 18.75 -31.30 10.19
N TRP A 200 17.88 -32.07 10.79
CA TRP A 200 16.44 -32.14 10.42
C TRP A 200 15.75 -30.80 10.40
N TRP A 201 16.14 -29.87 11.28
CA TRP A 201 15.58 -28.51 11.32
C TRP A 201 15.87 -27.70 10.05
N SER A 202 17.01 -27.95 9.38
CA SER A 202 17.35 -27.27 8.11
C SER A 202 16.42 -27.72 6.98
N LEU A 203 16.08 -29.02 6.94
CA LEU A 203 15.08 -29.55 6.00
C LEU A 203 13.69 -29.00 6.31
N PHE A 204 13.33 -28.85 7.58
CA PHE A 204 12.07 -28.24 8.00
C PHE A 204 11.97 -26.79 7.51
N VAL A 205 13.02 -25.97 7.74
CA VAL A 205 13.06 -24.56 7.26
C VAL A 205 12.92 -24.48 5.74
N LEU A 206 13.66 -25.33 5.01
CA LEU A 206 13.54 -25.39 3.55
C LEU A 206 12.12 -25.77 3.12
N GLY A 207 11.52 -26.78 3.76
CA GLY A 207 10.14 -27.21 3.49
C GLY A 207 9.13 -26.10 3.71
N VAL A 208 9.24 -25.35 4.82
CA VAL A 208 8.38 -24.20 5.12
C VAL A 208 8.53 -23.10 4.05
N LEU A 209 9.76 -22.75 3.66
CA LEU A 209 10.01 -21.74 2.64
C LEU A 209 9.43 -22.15 1.28
N LEU A 210 9.58 -23.42 0.89
CA LEU A 210 9.02 -23.96 -0.35
C LEU A 210 7.50 -23.97 -0.31
N ALA A 211 6.88 -24.37 0.81
CA ALA A 211 5.44 -24.34 0.99
C ALA A 211 4.88 -22.91 0.86
N LEU A 212 5.51 -21.92 1.51
CA LEU A 212 5.16 -20.51 1.37
C LEU A 212 5.29 -20.01 -0.08
N ALA A 213 6.33 -20.44 -0.80
CA ALA A 213 6.53 -20.07 -2.20
C ALA A 213 5.43 -20.65 -3.11
N VAL A 214 5.01 -21.91 -2.85
CA VAL A 214 3.93 -22.57 -3.60
C VAL A 214 2.57 -21.93 -3.33
N LEU A 215 2.24 -21.66 -2.06
CA LEU A 215 0.99 -20.99 -1.68
C LEU A 215 0.87 -19.62 -2.35
N ARG A 216 1.96 -18.85 -2.39
CA ARG A 216 2.00 -17.55 -3.08
C ARG A 216 1.83 -17.65 -4.59
N ARG A 217 2.33 -18.71 -5.24
CA ARG A 217 2.10 -18.93 -6.68
C ARG A 217 0.64 -19.19 -7.02
N GLY A 218 -0.08 -19.88 -6.15
CA GLY A 218 -1.53 -20.13 -6.32
C GLY A 218 -2.34 -18.83 -6.37
N ASP A 219 -2.06 -17.89 -5.48
CA ASP A 219 -2.72 -16.58 -5.42
C ASP A 219 -2.44 -15.73 -6.67
N VAL A 220 -1.21 -15.71 -7.14
CA VAL A 220 -0.80 -14.96 -8.35
C VAL A 220 -1.58 -15.43 -9.59
N ARG A 221 -1.76 -16.75 -9.73
CA ARG A 221 -2.50 -17.33 -10.88
C ARG A 221 -3.99 -17.03 -10.84
N ARG A 222 -4.59 -17.02 -9.65
CA ARG A 222 -6.03 -16.73 -9.47
C ARG A 222 -6.37 -15.27 -9.77
N THR A 223 -5.48 -14.33 -9.45
CA THR A 223 -5.68 -12.89 -9.68
C THR A 223 -5.41 -12.52 -11.15
N ALA A 224 -4.38 -13.10 -11.77
CA ALA A 224 -4.03 -12.81 -13.17
C ALA A 224 -5.04 -13.33 -14.21
N ALA A 225 -5.89 -14.31 -13.83
CA ALA A 225 -6.83 -14.95 -14.76
C ALA A 225 -8.14 -14.18 -14.97
N ARG A 226 -8.39 -13.06 -14.28
CA ARG A 226 -9.73 -12.47 -14.17
C ARG A 226 -10.02 -11.25 -15.05
N SER A 227 -9.03 -10.55 -15.59
CA SER A 227 -9.29 -9.35 -16.40
C SER A 227 -8.21 -9.15 -17.46
N ARG A 228 -8.63 -8.72 -18.65
CA ARG A 228 -7.71 -8.25 -19.70
C ARG A 228 -7.00 -6.99 -19.19
N PRO A 229 -5.66 -6.89 -19.23
CA PRO A 229 -4.97 -5.67 -18.86
C PRO A 229 -5.44 -4.48 -19.68
N LEU A 230 -5.55 -3.31 -19.03
CA LEU A 230 -5.79 -2.04 -19.70
C LEU A 230 -4.44 -1.47 -20.17
N GLU A 231 -4.33 -1.22 -21.47
CA GLU A 231 -3.15 -0.55 -22.03
C GLU A 231 -3.26 0.96 -21.81
N LEU A 232 -2.23 1.53 -21.18
CA LEU A 232 -2.14 2.94 -20.84
C LEU A 232 -0.78 3.49 -21.25
N ALA A 233 -0.72 4.75 -21.63
CA ALA A 233 0.54 5.48 -21.72
C ALA A 233 1.10 5.77 -20.31
N LEU A 234 2.42 5.90 -20.19
CA LEU A 234 3.03 6.26 -18.92
C LEU A 234 2.60 7.66 -18.48
N PRO A 235 2.02 7.80 -17.25
CA PRO A 235 1.56 9.09 -16.74
C PRO A 235 2.69 9.95 -16.15
N LEU A 236 3.92 9.79 -16.63
CA LEU A 236 5.13 10.32 -15.99
C LEU A 236 6.02 11.03 -17.00
N GLY A 237 6.61 12.15 -16.58
CA GLY A 237 7.64 12.85 -17.36
C GLY A 237 8.98 12.09 -17.39
N PRO A 238 9.99 12.62 -18.11
CA PRO A 238 11.30 12.00 -18.26
C PRO A 238 11.98 11.71 -16.93
N GLY A 239 12.57 10.52 -16.80
CA GLY A 239 13.25 10.11 -15.57
C GLY A 239 13.41 8.60 -15.40
N ARG A 240 13.95 8.20 -14.26
CA ARG A 240 14.04 6.79 -13.84
C ARG A 240 13.08 6.56 -12.68
N TYR A 241 12.37 5.45 -12.74
CA TYR A 241 11.31 5.13 -11.80
C TYR A 241 11.43 3.70 -11.28
N ALA A 242 10.80 3.45 -10.15
CA ALA A 242 10.63 2.11 -9.57
C ALA A 242 9.19 1.94 -9.07
N VAL A 243 8.69 0.73 -9.15
CA VAL A 243 7.42 0.33 -8.55
C VAL A 243 7.65 -0.03 -7.08
N ALA A 244 7.09 0.75 -6.17
CA ALA A 244 7.14 0.52 -4.73
C ALA A 244 6.09 -0.51 -4.27
N GLN A 245 4.88 -0.46 -4.83
CA GLN A 245 3.80 -1.42 -4.63
C GLN A 245 3.21 -1.81 -5.98
N GLY A 246 2.84 -3.08 -6.12
CA GLY A 246 2.25 -3.59 -7.35
C GLY A 246 2.53 -5.07 -7.57
N GLY A 247 1.80 -5.67 -8.51
CA GLY A 247 1.93 -7.09 -8.84
C GLY A 247 1.08 -8.00 -7.95
N PRO A 248 1.58 -9.21 -7.59
CA PRO A 248 0.76 -10.19 -6.89
C PRO A 248 0.33 -9.72 -5.49
N PRO A 249 -0.83 -10.19 -4.98
CA PRO A 249 -1.40 -9.76 -3.70
C PRO A 249 -0.43 -9.81 -2.52
N ALA A 250 0.45 -10.79 -2.49
CA ALA A 250 1.45 -10.94 -1.43
C ALA A 250 2.53 -9.83 -1.41
N LEU A 251 2.66 -9.05 -2.47
CA LEU A 251 3.63 -7.96 -2.62
C LEU A 251 2.99 -6.60 -2.86
N ASN A 252 1.65 -6.54 -2.91
CA ASN A 252 0.88 -5.33 -3.14
C ASN A 252 -0.03 -5.05 -1.93
N GLN A 253 0.23 -3.96 -1.22
CA GLN A 253 -0.58 -3.57 -0.06
C GLN A 253 -2.04 -3.25 -0.42
N HIS A 254 -2.31 -2.88 -1.68
CA HIS A 254 -3.64 -2.54 -2.16
C HIS A 254 -4.52 -3.77 -2.46
N ALA A 255 -3.95 -4.97 -2.42
CA ALA A 255 -4.66 -6.21 -2.79
C ALA A 255 -5.87 -6.53 -1.89
N GLY A 256 -5.97 -5.91 -0.70
CA GLY A 256 -7.12 -6.03 0.19
C GLY A 256 -8.35 -5.24 -0.25
N ASP A 257 -8.19 -4.24 -1.13
CA ASP A 257 -9.26 -3.46 -1.72
C ASP A 257 -9.55 -3.99 -3.14
N PRO A 258 -10.76 -4.47 -3.43
CA PRO A 258 -11.09 -5.01 -4.74
C PRO A 258 -10.85 -4.04 -5.89
N ALA A 259 -11.23 -2.76 -5.75
CA ALA A 259 -11.08 -1.74 -6.77
C ALA A 259 -9.60 -1.42 -7.04
N GLN A 260 -8.77 -1.45 -6.00
CA GLN A 260 -7.35 -1.11 -6.06
C GLN A 260 -6.44 -2.36 -6.11
N SER A 261 -7.01 -3.56 -6.27
CA SER A 261 -6.24 -4.81 -6.17
C SER A 261 -5.09 -4.95 -7.18
N ALA A 262 -5.13 -4.17 -8.27
CA ALA A 262 -4.09 -4.09 -9.29
C ALA A 262 -3.33 -2.75 -9.30
N ALA A 263 -3.50 -1.92 -8.27
CA ALA A 263 -2.86 -0.61 -8.17
C ALA A 263 -1.33 -0.67 -8.16
N LEU A 264 -0.73 0.42 -8.61
CA LEU A 264 0.71 0.65 -8.58
C LEU A 264 1.02 1.92 -7.80
N ASP A 265 2.00 1.85 -6.90
CA ASP A 265 2.66 3.02 -6.33
C ASP A 265 4.03 3.18 -7.00
N ILE A 266 4.25 4.33 -7.62
CA ILE A 266 5.45 4.60 -8.42
C ILE A 266 6.26 5.73 -7.78
N VAL A 267 7.56 5.48 -7.60
CA VAL A 267 8.52 6.47 -7.09
C VAL A 267 9.59 6.78 -8.14
N ALA A 268 10.10 8.00 -8.15
CA ALA A 268 11.24 8.36 -8.99
C ALA A 268 12.56 8.04 -8.29
N LEU A 269 13.56 7.66 -9.07
CA LEU A 269 14.90 7.33 -8.60
C LEU A 269 15.90 8.43 -8.91
N GLY A 270 16.63 8.85 -7.88
CA GLY A 270 17.77 9.75 -8.01
C GLY A 270 19.02 9.08 -8.61
N PRO A 271 20.11 9.84 -8.75
CA PRO A 271 21.36 9.36 -9.36
C PRO A 271 21.93 8.11 -8.68
N LEU A 272 21.72 7.93 -7.38
CA LEU A 272 22.17 6.76 -6.63
C LEU A 272 21.19 5.59 -6.65
N GLY A 273 20.06 5.69 -7.38
CA GLY A 273 19.06 4.63 -7.49
C GLY A 273 18.14 4.49 -6.27
N SER A 274 18.11 5.50 -5.39
CA SER A 274 17.18 5.62 -4.25
C SER A 274 16.07 6.62 -4.59
N ARG A 275 14.92 6.45 -3.94
CA ARG A 275 13.78 7.38 -4.05
C ARG A 275 14.03 8.74 -3.38
N CYS A 276 15.06 8.83 -2.55
CA CYS A 276 15.46 10.06 -1.88
C CYS A 276 16.84 10.53 -2.33
N SER A 277 17.07 11.83 -2.33
CA SER A 277 18.37 12.43 -2.63
C SER A 277 18.75 13.43 -1.53
N PRO A 278 19.87 13.17 -0.82
CA PRO A 278 20.66 11.95 -0.76
C PRO A 278 19.83 10.77 -0.20
N PRO A 279 20.27 9.50 -0.40
CA PRO A 279 19.58 8.33 0.10
C PRO A 279 19.30 8.39 1.60
N ALA A 280 18.07 8.06 1.99
CA ALA A 280 17.64 8.04 3.39
C ALA A 280 16.49 7.03 3.56
N VAL A 281 16.39 6.45 4.76
CA VAL A 281 15.34 5.45 5.04
C VAL A 281 13.96 6.11 5.09
N TYR A 282 13.83 7.26 5.77
CA TYR A 282 12.53 7.94 5.91
C TYR A 282 12.76 9.42 6.25
N PRO A 283 13.05 10.28 5.25
CA PRO A 283 13.16 11.71 5.47
C PRO A 283 11.80 12.35 5.78
N GLY A 284 11.79 13.36 6.66
CA GLY A 284 10.58 14.08 7.00
C GLY A 284 10.18 15.16 5.99
N ARG A 285 11.13 15.62 5.13
CA ARG A 285 10.88 16.73 4.18
C ARG A 285 10.51 16.20 2.80
N LEU A 286 9.48 16.78 2.20
CA LEU A 286 8.93 16.35 0.90
C LEU A 286 9.94 16.51 -0.24
N GLU A 287 10.72 17.59 -0.24
CA GLU A 287 11.71 17.90 -1.28
C GLU A 287 12.88 16.89 -1.35
N ARG A 288 13.01 16.06 -0.30
CA ARG A 288 14.00 14.97 -0.28
C ARG A 288 13.58 13.79 -1.17
N TYR A 289 12.31 13.68 -1.52
CA TYR A 289 11.78 12.64 -2.39
C TYR A 289 11.87 13.07 -3.85
N VAL A 290 12.58 12.29 -4.65
CA VAL A 290 12.88 12.63 -6.05
C VAL A 290 11.62 12.75 -6.92
N VAL A 291 10.54 12.09 -6.51
CA VAL A 291 9.27 12.08 -7.22
C VAL A 291 8.40 13.30 -6.91
N PHE A 292 8.60 13.95 -5.74
CA PHE A 292 7.82 15.11 -5.33
C PHE A 292 7.90 16.23 -6.37
N ASP A 293 6.75 16.82 -6.66
CA ASP A 293 6.59 17.92 -7.65
C ASP A 293 6.86 17.52 -9.11
N ARG A 294 6.98 16.24 -9.45
CA ARG A 294 7.09 15.80 -10.85
C ARG A 294 5.74 15.87 -11.56
N PRO A 295 5.72 16.16 -12.87
CA PRO A 295 4.47 16.24 -13.62
C PRO A 295 3.77 14.89 -13.71
N VAL A 296 2.45 14.94 -13.68
CA VAL A 296 1.53 13.82 -13.93
C VAL A 296 0.78 14.10 -15.23
N LEU A 297 0.77 13.11 -16.11
CA LEU A 297 0.18 13.19 -17.45
C LEU A 297 -1.00 12.23 -17.56
N ALA A 298 -1.97 12.55 -18.41
CA ALA A 298 -3.09 11.67 -18.70
C ALA A 298 -2.60 10.38 -19.40
N PRO A 299 -2.87 9.19 -18.81
CA PRO A 299 -2.42 7.92 -19.38
C PRO A 299 -3.33 7.41 -20.51
N CYS A 300 -4.50 7.99 -20.64
CA CYS A 300 -5.51 7.66 -21.66
C CYS A 300 -6.28 8.90 -22.07
N ALA A 301 -6.93 8.83 -23.20
CA ALA A 301 -8.01 9.76 -23.55
C ALA A 301 -9.28 9.35 -22.77
N GLY A 302 -10.11 10.32 -22.43
CA GLY A 302 -11.35 10.06 -21.71
C GLY A 302 -11.97 11.33 -21.14
N ARG A 303 -12.98 11.13 -20.30
CA ARG A 303 -13.67 12.20 -19.59
C ARG A 303 -13.29 12.16 -18.10
N VAL A 304 -12.94 13.30 -17.55
CA VAL A 304 -12.75 13.44 -16.10
C VAL A 304 -14.12 13.30 -15.40
N VAL A 305 -14.25 12.27 -14.59
CA VAL A 305 -15.49 11.99 -13.83
C VAL A 305 -15.42 12.50 -12.41
N GLU A 306 -14.20 12.72 -11.90
CA GLU A 306 -13.99 13.31 -10.60
C GLU A 306 -12.58 13.92 -10.51
N ALA A 307 -12.46 15.09 -9.83
CA ALA A 307 -11.18 15.72 -9.55
C ALA A 307 -11.23 16.42 -8.18
N ALA A 308 -10.15 16.29 -7.41
CA ALA A 308 -9.97 16.98 -6.13
C ALA A 308 -8.60 17.65 -6.08
N ALA A 309 -8.53 18.87 -5.50
CA ALA A 309 -7.32 19.69 -5.53
C ALA A 309 -6.99 20.39 -4.19
N ASP A 310 -7.84 20.21 -3.17
CA ASP A 310 -7.89 21.05 -1.95
C ASP A 310 -7.23 20.41 -0.72
N VAL A 311 -6.71 19.18 -0.83
CA VAL A 311 -6.06 18.47 0.29
C VAL A 311 -4.60 18.88 0.39
N PRO A 312 -4.14 19.40 1.56
CA PRO A 312 -2.74 19.80 1.75
C PRO A 312 -1.76 18.62 1.59
N ASP A 313 -0.56 18.92 1.09
CA ASP A 313 0.57 17.99 1.17
C ASP A 313 1.13 18.00 2.59
N LEU A 314 1.29 16.82 3.18
CA LEU A 314 1.80 16.69 4.53
C LEU A 314 3.20 16.10 4.55
N GLU A 315 4.07 16.63 5.40
CA GLU A 315 5.39 16.05 5.62
C GLU A 315 5.27 14.70 6.34
N PRO A 316 5.97 13.65 5.86
CA PRO A 316 6.02 12.38 6.56
C PRO A 316 6.45 12.53 8.03
N PRO A 317 5.76 11.95 9.00
CA PRO A 317 4.78 10.85 8.89
C PRO A 317 3.31 11.26 8.89
N LEU A 318 3.00 12.53 8.71
CA LEU A 318 1.63 13.06 8.73
C LEU A 318 0.87 12.62 7.47
N ARG A 319 -0.43 12.41 7.61
CA ARG A 319 -1.34 12.00 6.52
C ARG A 319 -2.78 12.40 6.84
N THR A 320 -3.65 12.41 5.82
CA THR A 320 -5.09 12.70 5.94
C THR A 320 -5.91 11.44 5.64
N PRO A 321 -6.15 10.55 6.64
CA PRO A 321 -6.83 9.27 6.42
C PRO A 321 -8.29 9.42 5.97
N ASP A 322 -8.96 10.52 6.35
CA ASP A 322 -10.36 10.77 6.06
C ASP A 322 -10.61 11.13 4.60
N ARG A 323 -9.54 11.47 3.88
CA ARG A 323 -9.54 11.72 2.43
C ARG A 323 -8.47 10.86 1.76
N PRO A 324 -8.66 9.52 1.70
CA PRO A 324 -7.60 8.57 1.33
C PRO A 324 -6.88 8.87 0.02
N PRO A 325 -7.55 9.22 -1.10
CA PRO A 325 -6.85 9.53 -2.34
C PRO A 325 -6.13 10.89 -2.31
N GLY A 326 -6.44 11.78 -1.32
CA GLY A 326 -5.93 13.15 -1.32
C GLY A 326 -6.44 13.94 -2.51
N ASN A 327 -5.55 14.64 -3.20
CA ASN A 327 -5.85 15.24 -4.49
C ASN A 327 -5.70 14.18 -5.58
N TYR A 328 -6.63 14.12 -6.50
CA TYR A 328 -6.64 13.08 -7.54
C TYR A 328 -7.44 13.51 -8.76
N VAL A 329 -7.26 12.76 -9.84
CA VAL A 329 -8.05 12.83 -11.05
C VAL A 329 -8.52 11.43 -11.40
N ALA A 330 -9.83 11.26 -11.63
CA ALA A 330 -10.44 10.03 -12.11
C ALA A 330 -10.94 10.24 -13.55
N ILE A 331 -10.49 9.40 -14.47
CA ILE A 331 -10.78 9.49 -15.90
C ILE A 331 -11.59 8.26 -16.32
N ASP A 332 -12.77 8.46 -16.88
CA ASP A 332 -13.51 7.39 -17.54
C ASP A 332 -12.97 7.22 -18.98
N THR A 333 -12.54 6.01 -19.26
CA THR A 333 -12.13 5.56 -20.59
C THR A 333 -12.87 4.26 -20.93
N ASP A 334 -13.90 4.34 -21.75
CA ASP A 334 -14.73 3.22 -22.20
C ASP A 334 -15.29 2.36 -21.03
N GLY A 335 -15.84 3.04 -20.00
CA GLY A 335 -16.43 2.39 -18.82
C GLY A 335 -15.41 1.81 -17.84
N THR A 336 -14.15 2.18 -17.98
CA THR A 336 -13.09 1.88 -17.00
C THR A 336 -12.60 3.18 -16.38
N ILE A 337 -12.63 3.26 -15.06
CA ILE A 337 -12.19 4.45 -14.33
C ILE A 337 -10.70 4.29 -14.02
N VAL A 338 -9.89 5.24 -14.49
CA VAL A 338 -8.46 5.33 -14.20
C VAL A 338 -8.23 6.46 -13.20
N VAL A 339 -7.69 6.13 -12.03
CA VAL A 339 -7.46 7.08 -10.93
C VAL A 339 -5.96 7.33 -10.75
N LEU A 340 -5.57 8.61 -10.72
CA LEU A 340 -4.23 9.07 -10.39
C LEU A 340 -4.32 9.91 -9.11
N ALA A 341 -3.70 9.46 -8.01
CA ALA A 341 -3.93 9.99 -6.67
C ALA A 341 -2.65 10.49 -5.99
N HIS A 342 -2.81 11.12 -4.82
CA HIS A 342 -1.80 11.78 -4.01
C HIS A 342 -1.13 12.95 -4.73
N LEU A 343 -1.90 13.65 -5.58
CA LEU A 343 -1.41 14.81 -6.32
C LEU A 343 -1.10 15.98 -5.38
N ARG A 344 -0.21 16.85 -5.81
CA ARG A 344 0.20 18.04 -5.05
C ARG A 344 -0.93 19.05 -4.95
N HIS A 345 -1.11 19.60 -3.76
CA HIS A 345 -2.10 20.64 -3.47
C HIS A 345 -2.00 21.80 -4.47
N GLY A 346 -3.17 22.23 -4.99
CA GLY A 346 -3.26 23.37 -5.90
C GLY A 346 -2.63 23.16 -7.28
N THR A 347 -2.27 21.92 -7.67
CA THR A 347 -1.64 21.67 -8.97
C THR A 347 -2.50 20.87 -9.94
N VAL A 348 -3.68 20.42 -9.56
CA VAL A 348 -4.64 19.74 -10.46
C VAL A 348 -5.15 20.76 -11.49
N LEU A 349 -5.05 20.41 -12.77
CA LEU A 349 -5.25 21.30 -13.91
C LEU A 349 -6.57 21.06 -14.65
N VAL A 350 -7.35 20.07 -14.20
CA VAL A 350 -8.59 19.64 -14.85
C VAL A 350 -9.71 19.57 -13.82
N SER A 351 -10.94 19.67 -14.31
CA SER A 351 -12.16 19.62 -13.52
C SER A 351 -13.06 18.49 -13.98
N GLU A 352 -14.01 18.09 -13.14
CA GLU A 352 -15.07 17.16 -13.52
C GLU A 352 -15.79 17.64 -14.80
N GLY A 353 -15.97 16.73 -15.75
CA GLY A 353 -16.60 16.99 -17.05
C GLY A 353 -15.60 17.30 -18.17
N ASP A 354 -14.35 17.64 -17.87
CA ASP A 354 -13.33 17.91 -18.88
C ASP A 354 -13.02 16.66 -19.71
N SER A 355 -12.73 16.86 -21.00
CA SER A 355 -12.16 15.82 -21.85
C SER A 355 -10.65 15.94 -21.87
N VAL A 356 -9.94 14.84 -21.70
CA VAL A 356 -8.49 14.79 -21.72
C VAL A 356 -7.97 13.89 -22.83
N VAL A 357 -6.78 14.20 -23.32
CA VAL A 357 -6.05 13.39 -24.31
C VAL A 357 -4.79 12.81 -23.71
N VAL A 358 -4.29 11.71 -24.27
CA VAL A 358 -3.04 11.08 -23.82
C VAL A 358 -1.90 12.09 -23.77
N GLY A 359 -1.16 12.10 -22.66
CA GLY A 359 -0.02 12.99 -22.46
C GLY A 359 -0.37 14.41 -22.00
N GLN A 360 -1.66 14.74 -21.88
CA GLN A 360 -2.08 16.05 -21.35
C GLN A 360 -1.67 16.19 -19.87
N PRO A 361 -1.09 17.34 -19.44
CA PRO A 361 -0.78 17.58 -18.05
C PRO A 361 -2.05 17.56 -17.18
N LEU A 362 -2.02 16.78 -16.10
CA LEU A 362 -3.12 16.68 -15.12
C LEU A 362 -2.79 17.39 -13.80
N GLY A 363 -1.52 17.48 -13.43
CA GLY A 363 -1.06 18.04 -12.18
C GLY A 363 0.38 17.64 -11.86
N ARG A 364 0.70 17.60 -10.58
CA ARG A 364 2.02 17.22 -10.08
C ARG A 364 1.92 16.20 -8.94
N ILE A 365 2.92 15.37 -8.75
CA ILE A 365 2.98 14.37 -7.67
C ILE A 365 3.22 15.09 -6.34
N GLY A 366 2.39 14.79 -5.35
CA GLY A 366 2.44 15.34 -4.00
C GLY A 366 2.55 14.25 -2.92
N ASN A 367 2.01 14.58 -1.75
CA ASN A 367 1.86 13.70 -0.59
C ASN A 367 0.55 13.99 0.15
N SER A 368 -0.50 14.25 -0.58
CA SER A 368 -1.82 14.53 -0.02
C SER A 368 -2.57 13.24 0.31
N GLY A 369 -3.51 13.29 1.23
CA GLY A 369 -4.37 12.16 1.59
C GLY A 369 -3.70 11.14 2.51
N ASN A 370 -4.08 9.86 2.37
CA ASN A 370 -3.57 8.76 3.18
C ASN A 370 -2.26 8.21 2.61
N SER A 371 -1.30 9.09 2.38
CA SER A 371 0.03 8.77 1.86
C SER A 371 1.09 8.86 2.95
N SER A 372 1.97 7.85 3.04
CA SER A 372 3.07 7.84 4.01
C SER A 372 4.32 8.58 3.50
N GLU A 373 4.49 8.69 2.20
CA GLU A 373 5.61 9.36 1.54
C GLU A 373 5.24 9.68 0.08
N PRO A 374 5.83 10.69 -0.55
CA PRO A 374 5.51 11.07 -1.93
C PRO A 374 5.65 9.91 -2.92
N HIS A 375 4.60 9.65 -3.67
CA HIS A 375 4.55 8.68 -4.76
C HIS A 375 3.37 8.98 -5.68
N LEU A 376 3.37 8.47 -6.90
CA LEU A 376 2.18 8.41 -7.73
C LEU A 376 1.46 7.10 -7.47
N HIS A 377 0.25 7.18 -6.96
CA HIS A 377 -0.68 6.04 -6.94
C HIS A 377 -1.51 6.06 -8.22
N ILE A 378 -1.53 4.93 -8.93
CA ILE A 378 -2.39 4.74 -10.10
C ILE A 378 -3.08 3.39 -10.04
N HIS A 379 -4.39 3.39 -10.27
CA HIS A 379 -5.16 2.16 -10.50
C HIS A 379 -6.19 2.36 -11.59
N ALA A 380 -6.70 1.27 -12.11
CA ALA A 380 -7.90 1.26 -12.92
C ALA A 380 -8.90 0.28 -12.32
N GLU A 381 -10.19 0.62 -12.41
CA GLU A 381 -11.28 -0.23 -11.94
C GLU A 381 -12.41 -0.28 -12.97
N ARG A 382 -13.11 -1.41 -12.99
CA ARG A 382 -14.35 -1.60 -13.72
C ARG A 382 -15.34 -2.32 -12.81
N ASP A 383 -16.51 -1.75 -12.60
CA ASP A 383 -17.54 -2.30 -11.71
C ASP A 383 -17.01 -2.59 -10.29
N GLY A 384 -16.14 -1.70 -9.76
CA GLY A 384 -15.52 -1.85 -8.44
C GLY A 384 -14.46 -2.96 -8.34
N VAL A 385 -13.97 -3.45 -9.48
CA VAL A 385 -12.91 -4.48 -9.54
C VAL A 385 -11.68 -3.93 -10.25
N GLY A 386 -10.52 -4.04 -9.61
CA GLY A 386 -9.25 -3.57 -10.15
C GLY A 386 -8.86 -4.26 -11.46
N VAL A 387 -8.45 -3.46 -12.43
CA VAL A 387 -7.99 -3.90 -13.74
C VAL A 387 -6.46 -3.79 -13.81
N PRO A 388 -5.73 -4.85 -14.19
CA PRO A 388 -4.28 -4.80 -14.33
C PRO A 388 -3.85 -3.77 -15.38
N LEU A 389 -2.80 -3.00 -15.09
CA LEU A 389 -2.27 -1.97 -15.97
C LEU A 389 -1.10 -2.50 -16.80
N LEU A 390 -1.10 -2.19 -18.07
CA LEU A 390 -0.01 -2.47 -19.01
C LEU A 390 0.49 -1.16 -19.61
N PHE A 391 1.79 -0.93 -19.53
CA PHE A 391 2.46 0.21 -20.16
C PHE A 391 3.42 -0.33 -21.24
N PRO A 392 3.02 -0.33 -22.51
CA PRO A 392 3.80 -0.90 -23.61
C PRO A 392 5.23 -0.35 -23.69
N GLU A 393 5.43 0.93 -23.32
CA GLU A 393 6.74 1.60 -23.32
C GLU A 393 7.74 1.01 -22.32
N THR A 394 7.26 0.26 -21.33
CA THR A 394 8.14 -0.32 -20.30
C THR A 394 8.41 -1.80 -20.55
N ARG A 395 7.37 -2.62 -20.52
CA ARG A 395 7.43 -4.08 -20.66
C ARG A 395 6.12 -4.61 -21.24
N GLN A 396 6.19 -5.73 -21.93
CA GLN A 396 5.00 -6.43 -22.44
C GLN A 396 4.29 -7.27 -21.38
N ARG A 397 4.29 -6.80 -20.12
CA ARG A 397 3.56 -7.38 -18.98
C ARG A 397 3.24 -6.31 -17.94
N PRO A 398 2.22 -6.51 -17.10
CA PRO A 398 1.96 -5.63 -15.96
C PRO A 398 3.19 -5.46 -15.06
N LEU A 399 3.42 -4.23 -14.61
CA LEU A 399 4.50 -3.89 -13.71
C LEU A 399 4.30 -4.52 -12.33
N ARG A 400 5.41 -4.83 -11.65
CA ARG A 400 5.43 -5.46 -10.34
C ARG A 400 6.38 -4.70 -9.41
N ARG A 401 6.19 -4.85 -8.13
CA ARG A 401 7.12 -4.35 -7.11
C ARG A 401 8.57 -4.61 -7.51
N ASN A 402 9.40 -3.59 -7.35
CA ASN A 402 10.83 -3.57 -7.73
C ASN A 402 11.13 -3.60 -9.24
N ASP A 403 10.13 -3.56 -10.12
CA ASP A 403 10.42 -3.23 -11.51
C ASP A 403 10.95 -1.80 -11.60
N THR A 404 11.98 -1.61 -12.39
CA THR A 404 12.55 -0.29 -12.69
C THR A 404 12.46 -0.02 -14.19
N PHE A 405 12.15 1.22 -14.55
CA PHE A 405 12.02 1.63 -15.94
C PHE A 405 12.47 3.09 -16.11
N GLY A 406 12.79 3.44 -17.34
CA GLY A 406 13.11 4.81 -17.74
C GLY A 406 12.01 5.37 -18.64
N VAL A 407 11.74 6.67 -18.48
CA VAL A 407 10.95 7.46 -19.40
C VAL A 407 11.91 8.40 -20.13
N SER A 408 12.04 8.23 -21.42
CA SER A 408 12.77 9.14 -22.31
C SER A 408 11.85 10.27 -22.78
N ARG A 409 12.46 11.33 -23.27
CA ARG A 409 11.72 12.43 -23.90
C ARG A 409 11.07 12.01 -25.19
#